data_431d7d49bf5eba5c86846478351679d3
#
_entry.id   431d7d49bf5eba5c86846478351679d3
#
_cell.length_a   1.000
_cell.length_b   1.000
_cell.length_c   1.000
_cell.angle_alpha   90.00
_cell.angle_beta   90.00
_cell.angle_gamma   90.00
#
_symmetry.space_group_name_H-M   'P 1'
#
loop_
_entity.id
_entity.type
_entity.pdbx_description
1 polymer ?
#
loop_
_entity_poly.entity_id
_entity_poly.type
_entity_poly.pdbx_seq_one_letter_code
_entity_poly.pdbx_strand_id
1 'polypeptide(L)'
;WEDKGILHPRKKIENQYREYAIEDLMTISDVIFYKNLGLELKEIRGMDAATPEQHGKLFSEKLLELEHQQELLARRMEKLRYHMKALKTLEELKTQVYQESDIDTACIVSFDLIERDKLRQYIENPYLYSRVQHTQTLPQEQRGLTIPAEMSSSFPKSSILWQKKANRYVTFLLREEVTEGFPNNLHEHLSRIQESHRTGTIISRFLLCAQENGKTYDFYKTFVEII
;
A
#
# COMPACT_ATOMS: atom_id res chain seq x y z
N TRP A 1 -7.82 20.97 33.93
CA TRP A 1 -7.70 22.29 33.32
C TRP A 1 -7.26 23.36 34.35
N GLU A 2 -7.67 23.23 35.62
CA GLU A 2 -7.16 24.06 36.72
C GLU A 2 -5.62 23.92 36.84
N ASP A 3 -5.13 22.67 36.94
CA ASP A 3 -3.67 22.39 37.07
C ASP A 3 -2.87 22.88 35.86
N LYS A 4 -3.53 23.11 34.72
CA LYS A 4 -2.95 23.68 33.52
C LYS A 4 -3.10 25.19 33.40
N GLY A 5 -3.76 25.83 34.42
CA GLY A 5 -3.97 27.27 34.45
C GLY A 5 -4.88 27.81 33.33
N ILE A 6 -5.86 27.00 32.91
CA ILE A 6 -6.86 27.36 31.88
C ILE A 6 -8.20 27.78 32.57
N LEU A 7 -8.53 27.15 33.69
CA LEU A 7 -9.72 27.47 34.47
C LEU A 7 -9.34 27.83 35.88
N HIS A 8 -10.04 28.83 36.45
CA HIS A 8 -9.79 29.32 37.79
C HIS A 8 -11.12 29.43 38.60
N PRO A 9 -11.87 28.31 38.79
CA PRO A 9 -13.14 28.32 39.47
C PRO A 9 -12.97 28.75 40.93
N ARG A 10 -13.92 29.50 41.45
CA ARG A 10 -13.96 29.87 42.86
C ARG A 10 -14.28 28.64 43.70
N LYS A 11 -13.75 28.58 44.92
CA LYS A 11 -14.09 27.54 45.91
C LYS A 11 -14.95 28.16 46.99
N LYS A 12 -16.08 27.50 47.29
CA LYS A 12 -16.92 27.90 48.43
C LYS A 12 -16.15 27.70 49.72
N ILE A 13 -16.17 28.72 50.58
CA ILE A 13 -15.43 28.73 51.85
C ILE A 13 -15.91 27.61 52.77
N GLU A 14 -17.24 27.33 52.75
CA GLU A 14 -17.91 26.38 53.67
C GLU A 14 -17.56 24.92 53.42
N ASN A 15 -17.35 24.51 52.18
CA ASN A 15 -17.25 23.09 51.81
C ASN A 15 -16.20 22.80 50.75
N GLN A 16 -15.44 23.79 50.33
CA GLN A 16 -14.39 23.68 49.28
C GLN A 16 -14.90 23.19 47.92
N TYR A 17 -16.19 23.14 47.67
CA TYR A 17 -16.74 22.80 46.34
C TYR A 17 -16.47 23.93 45.34
N ARG A 18 -16.20 23.52 44.10
CA ARG A 18 -16.01 24.44 42.98
C ARG A 18 -17.31 25.14 42.64
N GLU A 19 -17.25 26.42 42.45
CA GLU A 19 -18.35 27.26 41.98
C GLU A 19 -17.90 27.86 40.62
N TYR A 20 -18.67 27.57 39.60
CA TYR A 20 -18.40 28.04 38.24
C TYR A 20 -19.31 29.23 37.94
N ALA A 21 -18.72 30.32 37.52
CA ALA A 21 -19.42 31.49 37.01
C ALA A 21 -19.74 31.31 35.51
N ILE A 22 -20.46 32.24 34.91
CA ILE A 22 -20.80 32.22 33.49
C ILE A 22 -19.53 32.32 32.65
N GLU A 23 -18.56 33.10 33.07
CA GLU A 23 -17.25 33.27 32.43
C GLU A 23 -16.47 31.96 32.41
N ASP A 24 -16.54 31.15 33.46
CA ASP A 24 -15.92 29.82 33.49
C ASP A 24 -16.58 28.89 32.46
N LEU A 25 -17.89 28.94 32.28
CA LEU A 25 -18.63 28.15 31.31
C LEU A 25 -18.27 28.56 29.87
N MET A 26 -18.09 29.85 29.60
CA MET A 26 -17.61 30.34 28.31
C MET A 26 -16.19 29.82 28.01
N THR A 27 -15.28 29.94 28.96
CA THR A 27 -13.92 29.40 28.84
C THR A 27 -13.92 27.90 28.61
N ILE A 28 -14.77 27.14 29.30
CA ILE A 28 -14.93 25.68 29.07
C ILE A 28 -15.40 25.42 27.65
N SER A 29 -16.39 26.19 27.16
CA SER A 29 -16.88 26.05 25.79
C SER A 29 -15.77 26.28 24.75
N ASP A 30 -15.00 27.35 24.91
CA ASP A 30 -13.88 27.68 24.03
C ASP A 30 -12.80 26.60 24.05
N VAL A 31 -12.45 26.09 25.24
CA VAL A 31 -11.47 24.99 25.36
C VAL A 31 -11.96 23.74 24.65
N ILE A 32 -13.24 23.38 24.78
CA ILE A 32 -13.83 22.23 24.08
C ILE A 32 -13.78 22.46 22.56
N PHE A 33 -14.18 23.65 22.11
CA PHE A 33 -14.14 24.01 20.70
C PHE A 33 -12.74 23.86 20.10
N TYR A 34 -11.73 24.48 20.72
CA TYR A 34 -10.34 24.39 20.24
C TYR A 34 -9.76 22.99 20.33
N LYS A 35 -10.11 22.21 21.37
CA LYS A 35 -9.75 20.79 21.46
C LYS A 35 -10.31 19.98 20.30
N ASN A 36 -11.55 20.24 19.89
CA ASN A 36 -12.16 19.57 18.75
C ASN A 36 -11.50 19.94 17.41
N LEU A 37 -10.86 21.10 17.33
CA LEU A 37 -10.01 21.48 16.20
C LEU A 37 -8.62 20.82 16.24
N GLY A 38 -8.33 20.03 17.29
CA GLY A 38 -7.06 19.33 17.44
C GLY A 38 -5.94 20.16 18.08
N LEU A 39 -6.24 21.30 18.71
CA LEU A 39 -5.26 22.08 19.44
C LEU A 39 -4.88 21.40 20.77
N GLU A 40 -3.63 21.48 21.14
CA GLU A 40 -3.16 21.07 22.45
C GLU A 40 -3.51 22.10 23.53
N LEU A 41 -3.60 21.67 24.80
CA LEU A 41 -3.91 22.61 25.90
C LEU A 41 -2.91 23.74 26.06
N LYS A 42 -1.63 23.48 25.67
CA LYS A 42 -0.58 24.53 25.69
C LYS A 42 -0.83 25.63 24.65
N GLU A 43 -1.42 25.26 23.50
CA GLU A 43 -1.77 26.18 22.42
C GLU A 43 -3.01 27.00 22.78
N ILE A 44 -3.99 26.33 23.42
CA ILE A 44 -5.24 26.98 23.89
C ILE A 44 -4.95 28.01 25.00
N ARG A 45 -3.96 27.73 25.84
CA ARG A 45 -3.56 28.59 26.94
C ARG A 45 -2.92 29.89 26.49
N GLY A 46 -3.55 30.83 26.08
CA GLY A 46 -3.05 32.12 25.59
C GLY A 46 -3.80 32.58 24.37
N MET A 47 -4.81 31.81 23.98
CA MET A 47 -5.67 32.20 22.87
C MET A 47 -6.43 33.48 23.17
N ASP A 48 -6.85 33.68 24.41
CA ASP A 48 -7.59 34.89 24.88
C ASP A 48 -6.75 36.19 24.73
N ALA A 49 -5.42 36.05 24.79
CA ALA A 49 -4.47 37.17 24.62
C ALA A 49 -3.90 37.28 23.19
N ALA A 50 -4.23 36.33 22.32
CA ALA A 50 -3.70 36.29 20.96
C ALA A 50 -4.41 37.28 20.04
N THR A 51 -3.65 37.92 19.15
CA THR A 51 -4.21 38.80 18.14
C THR A 51 -4.92 37.97 17.03
N PRO A 52 -5.86 38.59 16.27
CA PRO A 52 -6.48 37.91 15.12
C PRO A 52 -5.47 37.36 14.10
N GLU A 53 -4.34 38.03 13.92
CA GLU A 53 -3.25 37.57 13.04
C GLU A 53 -2.59 36.30 13.58
N GLN A 54 -2.33 36.25 14.92
CA GLN A 54 -1.76 35.06 15.57
C GLN A 54 -2.72 33.87 15.51
N HIS A 55 -4.03 34.10 15.69
CA HIS A 55 -5.06 33.10 15.47
C HIS A 55 -5.02 32.57 14.03
N GLY A 56 -5.02 33.48 13.04
CA GLY A 56 -4.98 33.11 11.62
C GLY A 56 -3.77 32.25 11.28
N LYS A 57 -2.60 32.60 11.81
CA LYS A 57 -1.37 31.82 11.62
C LYS A 57 -1.48 30.42 12.22
N LEU A 58 -1.89 30.30 13.48
CA LEU A 58 -2.01 29.01 14.18
C LEU A 58 -3.01 28.07 13.48
N PHE A 59 -4.16 28.59 13.09
CA PHE A 59 -5.16 27.78 12.41
C PHE A 59 -4.75 27.39 11.00
N SER A 60 -4.03 28.26 10.27
CA SER A 60 -3.49 27.91 8.97
C SER A 60 -2.43 26.79 9.06
N GLU A 61 -1.54 26.87 10.05
CA GLU A 61 -0.55 25.81 10.31
C GLU A 61 -1.23 24.49 10.66
N LYS A 62 -2.30 24.54 11.50
CA LYS A 62 -3.06 23.35 11.89
C LYS A 62 -3.81 22.72 10.72
N LEU A 63 -4.37 23.55 9.84
CA LEU A 63 -5.04 23.08 8.63
C LEU A 63 -4.05 22.34 7.71
N LEU A 64 -2.89 22.91 7.46
CA LEU A 64 -1.84 22.27 6.66
C LEU A 64 -1.37 20.93 7.27
N GLU A 65 -1.25 20.86 8.61
CA GLU A 65 -0.92 19.61 9.29
C GLU A 65 -1.99 18.54 9.03
N LEU A 66 -3.27 18.90 9.16
CA LEU A 66 -4.40 17.98 8.93
C LEU A 66 -4.49 17.53 7.47
N GLU A 67 -4.28 18.42 6.52
CA GLU A 67 -4.21 18.09 5.08
C GLU A 67 -3.10 17.07 4.81
N HIS A 68 -1.91 17.29 5.37
CA HIS A 68 -0.81 16.34 5.24
C HIS A 68 -1.14 14.96 5.87
N GLN A 69 -1.76 14.95 7.06
CA GLN A 69 -2.22 13.71 7.70
C GLN A 69 -3.26 12.99 6.84
N GLN A 70 -4.18 13.72 6.21
CA GLN A 70 -5.19 13.17 5.31
C GLN A 70 -4.54 12.49 4.10
N GLU A 71 -3.55 13.13 3.47
CA GLU A 71 -2.81 12.51 2.35
C GLU A 71 -2.09 11.22 2.77
N LEU A 72 -1.41 11.23 3.93
CA LEU A 72 -0.74 10.04 4.45
C LEU A 72 -1.72 8.91 4.72
N LEU A 73 -2.88 9.23 5.29
CA LEU A 73 -3.94 8.26 5.55
C LEU A 73 -4.49 7.68 4.25
N ALA A 74 -4.74 8.51 3.24
CA ALA A 74 -5.20 8.08 1.92
C ALA A 74 -4.22 7.08 1.28
N ARG A 75 -2.92 7.37 1.30
CA ARG A 75 -1.86 6.47 0.79
C ARG A 75 -1.83 5.14 1.55
N ARG A 76 -1.99 5.15 2.89
CA ARG A 76 -2.04 3.92 3.70
C ARG A 76 -3.26 3.07 3.35
N MET A 77 -4.42 3.71 3.19
CA MET A 77 -5.66 3.02 2.79
C MET A 77 -5.53 2.39 1.40
N GLU A 78 -4.88 3.05 0.46
CA GLU A 78 -4.62 2.50 -0.88
C GLU A 78 -3.75 1.24 -0.79
N LYS A 79 -2.64 1.27 -0.03
CA LYS A 79 -1.78 0.09 0.18
C LYS A 79 -2.56 -1.08 0.80
N LEU A 80 -3.42 -0.82 1.78
CA LEU A 80 -4.28 -1.85 2.36
C LEU A 80 -5.27 -2.44 1.33
N ARG A 81 -5.87 -1.61 0.48
CA ARG A 81 -6.75 -2.08 -0.60
C ARG A 81 -6.01 -3.00 -1.59
N TYR A 82 -4.77 -2.66 -1.96
CA TYR A 82 -3.94 -3.55 -2.79
C TYR A 82 -3.69 -4.89 -2.11
N HIS A 83 -3.36 -4.89 -0.82
CA HIS A 83 -3.14 -6.12 -0.08
C HIS A 83 -4.41 -6.99 0.01
N MET A 84 -5.56 -6.38 0.30
CA MET A 84 -6.85 -7.07 0.30
C MET A 84 -7.20 -7.66 -1.07
N LYS A 85 -6.90 -6.92 -2.15
CA LYS A 85 -7.08 -7.41 -3.52
C LYS A 85 -6.18 -8.62 -3.80
N ALA A 86 -4.91 -8.57 -3.36
CA ALA A 86 -3.98 -9.68 -3.53
C ALA A 86 -4.46 -10.95 -2.79
N LEU A 87 -4.94 -10.81 -1.55
CA LEU A 87 -5.53 -11.91 -0.79
C LEU A 87 -6.75 -12.51 -1.51
N LYS A 88 -7.65 -11.68 -2.02
CA LYS A 88 -8.81 -12.13 -2.78
C LYS A 88 -8.38 -12.91 -4.03
N THR A 89 -7.42 -12.37 -4.79
CA THR A 89 -6.88 -13.05 -5.98
C THR A 89 -6.22 -14.39 -5.63
N LEU A 90 -5.51 -14.46 -4.51
CA LEU A 90 -4.92 -15.72 -4.03
C LEU A 90 -6.01 -16.78 -3.78
N GLU A 91 -7.08 -16.44 -3.08
CA GLU A 91 -8.19 -17.38 -2.82
C GLU A 91 -8.93 -17.78 -4.10
N GLU A 92 -9.13 -16.85 -5.03
CA GLU A 92 -9.72 -17.14 -6.34
C GLU A 92 -8.86 -18.15 -7.12
N LEU A 93 -7.54 -17.95 -7.17
CA LEU A 93 -6.61 -18.83 -7.89
C LEU A 93 -6.45 -20.23 -7.25
N LYS A 94 -6.71 -20.38 -5.95
CA LYS A 94 -6.76 -21.69 -5.29
C LYS A 94 -7.93 -22.54 -5.78
N THR A 95 -9.03 -21.92 -6.16
CA THR A 95 -10.27 -22.59 -6.57
C THR A 95 -10.45 -22.64 -8.09
N GLN A 96 -9.97 -21.64 -8.81
CA GLN A 96 -10.15 -21.45 -10.24
C GLN A 96 -8.81 -21.63 -10.98
N VAL A 97 -8.38 -22.88 -11.13
CA VAL A 97 -7.10 -23.21 -11.77
C VAL A 97 -7.26 -23.30 -13.29
N TYR A 98 -6.27 -22.80 -14.02
CA TYR A 98 -6.19 -22.89 -15.49
C TYR A 98 -7.30 -22.17 -16.26
N GLN A 99 -7.81 -21.08 -15.74
CA GLN A 99 -8.74 -20.25 -16.49
C GLN A 99 -8.00 -19.40 -17.54
N GLU A 100 -8.57 -19.36 -18.74
CA GLU A 100 -8.14 -18.38 -19.72
C GLU A 100 -8.52 -16.98 -19.24
N SER A 101 -7.55 -16.08 -19.29
CA SER A 101 -7.76 -14.68 -18.90
C SER A 101 -6.88 -13.73 -19.71
N ASP A 102 -7.35 -12.50 -19.87
CA ASP A 102 -6.47 -11.43 -20.33
C ASP A 102 -5.47 -11.08 -19.23
N ILE A 103 -4.26 -10.72 -19.65
CA ILE A 103 -3.23 -10.27 -18.71
C ILE A 103 -3.49 -8.84 -18.26
N ASP A 104 -3.45 -8.62 -16.95
CA ASP A 104 -3.71 -7.34 -16.29
C ASP A 104 -2.49 -6.40 -16.24
N THR A 105 -1.45 -6.71 -16.99
CA THR A 105 -0.18 -6.02 -17.05
C THR A 105 0.04 -5.44 -18.44
N ALA A 106 0.49 -4.20 -18.54
CA ALA A 106 0.73 -3.53 -19.82
C ALA A 106 2.18 -3.66 -20.28
N CYS A 107 3.14 -3.44 -19.39
CA CYS A 107 4.57 -3.50 -19.68
C CYS A 107 5.36 -3.92 -18.44
N ILE A 108 6.47 -4.63 -18.65
CA ILE A 108 7.42 -5.02 -17.61
C ILE A 108 8.82 -4.56 -18.04
N VAL A 109 9.46 -3.77 -17.18
CA VAL A 109 10.85 -3.33 -17.38
C VAL A 109 11.79 -4.09 -16.46
N SER A 110 13.04 -4.28 -16.89
CA SER A 110 14.05 -4.95 -16.09
C SER A 110 14.25 -4.26 -14.74
N PHE A 111 14.48 -5.07 -13.71
CA PHE A 111 14.72 -4.58 -12.35
C PHE A 111 15.89 -5.32 -11.71
N ASP A 112 16.86 -4.53 -11.24
CA ASP A 112 17.94 -4.99 -10.38
C ASP A 112 17.87 -4.24 -9.04
N LEU A 113 18.14 -4.95 -7.95
CA LEU A 113 18.13 -4.39 -6.58
C LEU A 113 19.14 -3.27 -6.36
N ILE A 114 20.14 -3.12 -7.23
CA ILE A 114 21.11 -2.02 -7.22
C ILE A 114 20.58 -0.72 -7.85
N GLU A 115 19.50 -0.78 -8.61
CA GLU A 115 18.88 0.37 -9.28
C GLU A 115 18.01 1.18 -8.28
N ARG A 116 18.59 2.23 -7.68
CA ARG A 116 17.98 2.98 -6.56
C ARG A 116 16.53 3.43 -6.79
N ASP A 117 16.22 3.98 -7.96
CA ASP A 117 14.87 4.53 -8.23
C ASP A 117 13.83 3.40 -8.38
N LYS A 118 14.18 2.32 -9.06
CA LYS A 118 13.33 1.15 -9.17
C LYS A 118 13.19 0.41 -7.84
N LEU A 119 14.28 0.34 -7.05
CA LEU A 119 14.25 -0.23 -5.71
C LEU A 119 13.30 0.55 -4.79
N ARG A 120 13.29 1.89 -4.88
CA ARG A 120 12.33 2.72 -4.14
C ARG A 120 10.89 2.41 -4.54
N GLN A 121 10.61 2.30 -5.83
CA GLN A 121 9.27 1.92 -6.33
C GLN A 121 8.85 0.54 -5.83
N TYR A 122 9.76 -0.43 -5.84
CA TYR A 122 9.51 -1.77 -5.30
C TYR A 122 9.21 -1.75 -3.79
N ILE A 123 10.00 -1.00 -3.00
CA ILE A 123 9.77 -0.86 -1.54
C ILE A 123 8.43 -0.19 -1.26
N GLU A 124 8.05 0.80 -2.05
CA GLU A 124 6.76 1.48 -1.89
C GLU A 124 5.58 0.60 -2.30
N ASN A 125 5.75 -0.21 -3.35
CA ASN A 125 4.72 -1.08 -3.88
C ASN A 125 5.30 -2.41 -4.39
N PRO A 126 5.45 -3.44 -3.53
CA PRO A 126 5.99 -4.74 -3.92
C PRO A 126 5.13 -5.48 -4.95
N TYR A 127 3.86 -5.12 -5.12
CA TYR A 127 2.97 -5.70 -6.13
C TYR A 127 3.35 -5.36 -7.57
N LEU A 128 4.27 -4.42 -7.77
CA LEU A 128 4.87 -4.14 -9.09
C LEU A 128 5.86 -5.24 -9.52
N TYR A 129 6.37 -6.02 -8.56
CA TYR A 129 7.37 -7.05 -8.86
C TYR A 129 6.79 -8.15 -9.74
N SER A 130 7.54 -8.45 -10.80
CA SER A 130 7.18 -9.46 -11.79
C SER A 130 8.40 -10.23 -12.25
N ARG A 131 8.19 -11.46 -12.67
CA ARG A 131 9.18 -12.30 -13.33
C ARG A 131 8.72 -12.61 -14.73
N VAL A 132 9.66 -12.61 -15.67
CA VAL A 132 9.44 -12.99 -17.08
C VAL A 132 10.34 -14.17 -17.39
N GLN A 133 9.74 -15.25 -17.87
CA GLN A 133 10.42 -16.46 -18.30
C GLN A 133 9.86 -16.90 -19.67
N HIS A 134 10.50 -17.83 -20.32
CA HIS A 134 9.98 -18.46 -21.52
C HIS A 134 10.13 -19.97 -21.43
N THR A 135 9.11 -20.72 -21.85
CA THR A 135 9.07 -22.18 -21.70
C THR A 135 10.24 -22.91 -22.37
N GLN A 136 10.80 -22.34 -23.44
CA GLN A 136 11.94 -22.91 -24.15
C GLN A 136 13.30 -22.67 -23.48
N THR A 137 13.40 -21.69 -22.58
CA THR A 137 14.67 -21.29 -21.96
C THR A 137 14.67 -21.48 -20.44
N LEU A 138 13.71 -22.21 -19.90
CA LEU A 138 13.70 -22.54 -18.49
C LEU A 138 15.02 -23.24 -18.07
N PRO A 139 15.54 -22.96 -16.87
CA PRO A 139 14.97 -22.12 -15.80
C PRO A 139 15.34 -20.64 -15.86
N GLN A 140 15.83 -20.11 -16.98
CA GLN A 140 16.23 -18.70 -17.09
C GLN A 140 15.06 -17.77 -16.74
N GLU A 141 15.31 -16.84 -15.83
CA GLU A 141 14.35 -15.90 -15.29
C GLU A 141 14.89 -14.48 -15.38
N GLN A 142 14.03 -13.54 -15.76
CA GLN A 142 14.31 -12.10 -15.72
C GLN A 142 13.37 -11.42 -14.72
N ARG A 143 13.94 -10.62 -13.83
CA ARG A 143 13.19 -9.85 -12.83
C ARG A 143 12.82 -8.49 -13.37
N GLY A 144 11.60 -8.05 -13.09
CA GLY A 144 11.09 -6.79 -13.59
C GLY A 144 10.10 -6.12 -12.68
N LEU A 145 9.80 -4.87 -13.01
CA LEU A 145 8.70 -4.10 -12.43
C LEU A 145 7.64 -3.84 -13.49
N THR A 146 6.40 -4.03 -13.11
CA THR A 146 5.24 -3.64 -13.93
C THR A 146 5.12 -2.13 -13.96
N ILE A 147 4.96 -1.58 -15.16
CA ILE A 147 4.71 -0.15 -15.36
C ILE A 147 3.44 0.07 -16.22
N PRO A 148 2.76 1.21 -16.07
CA PRO A 148 1.69 1.62 -16.96
C PRO A 148 2.17 1.74 -18.41
N ALA A 149 1.25 1.52 -19.37
CA ALA A 149 1.58 1.57 -20.80
C ALA A 149 2.14 2.95 -21.23
N GLU A 150 1.59 4.01 -20.66
CA GLU A 150 1.96 5.40 -20.95
C GLU A 150 3.41 5.71 -20.55
N MET A 151 3.91 5.03 -19.54
CA MET A 151 5.29 5.19 -19.05
C MET A 151 6.31 4.36 -19.83
N SER A 152 5.88 3.46 -20.72
CA SER A 152 6.79 2.57 -21.44
C SER A 152 7.79 3.32 -22.32
N SER A 153 7.40 4.47 -22.88
CA SER A 153 8.27 5.34 -23.69
C SER A 153 9.38 6.04 -22.90
N SER A 154 9.25 6.13 -21.57
CA SER A 154 10.25 6.74 -20.69
C SER A 154 11.44 5.80 -20.41
N PHE A 155 11.34 4.54 -20.81
CA PHE A 155 12.39 3.54 -20.60
C PHE A 155 13.10 3.17 -21.91
N PRO A 156 14.41 2.90 -21.85
CA PRO A 156 15.13 2.37 -23.00
C PRO A 156 14.52 1.04 -23.49
N LYS A 157 14.41 0.84 -24.79
CA LYS A 157 13.87 -0.42 -25.34
C LYS A 157 14.60 -1.67 -24.83
N SER A 158 15.90 -1.56 -24.56
CA SER A 158 16.71 -2.65 -24.00
C SER A 158 16.33 -3.06 -22.58
N SER A 159 15.64 -2.20 -21.82
CA SER A 159 15.17 -2.51 -20.49
C SER A 159 13.74 -3.06 -20.47
N ILE A 160 13.04 -3.09 -21.61
CA ILE A 160 11.69 -3.66 -21.69
C ILE A 160 11.82 -5.18 -21.83
N LEU A 161 11.40 -5.90 -20.79
CA LEU A 161 11.41 -7.37 -20.79
C LEU A 161 10.18 -7.93 -21.50
N TRP A 162 9.05 -7.26 -21.33
CA TRP A 162 7.81 -7.71 -21.92
C TRP A 162 6.82 -6.54 -22.09
N GLN A 163 6.02 -6.62 -23.14
CA GLN A 163 4.95 -5.67 -23.43
C GLN A 163 3.72 -6.43 -23.90
N LYS A 164 2.53 -5.97 -23.45
CA LYS A 164 1.25 -6.61 -23.76
C LYS A 164 1.02 -6.71 -25.27
N LYS A 165 0.65 -7.91 -25.69
CA LYS A 165 0.20 -8.26 -27.04
C LYS A 165 -1.18 -8.90 -26.97
N ALA A 166 -1.85 -9.04 -28.09
CA ALA A 166 -3.15 -9.71 -28.19
C ALA A 166 -3.01 -11.23 -28.15
N ASN A 167 -2.36 -11.76 -27.11
CA ASN A 167 -2.13 -13.18 -26.88
C ASN A 167 -3.10 -13.69 -25.82
N ARG A 168 -3.36 -14.99 -25.82
CA ARG A 168 -4.19 -15.67 -24.83
C ARG A 168 -3.31 -16.23 -23.73
N TYR A 169 -3.80 -16.17 -22.49
CA TYR A 169 -3.08 -16.65 -21.31
C TYR A 169 -3.96 -17.56 -20.47
N VAL A 170 -3.34 -18.54 -19.86
CA VAL A 170 -3.92 -19.37 -18.80
C VAL A 170 -3.30 -18.97 -17.48
N THR A 171 -4.11 -18.88 -16.43
CA THR A 171 -3.65 -18.44 -15.11
C THR A 171 -3.70 -19.54 -14.07
N PHE A 172 -2.74 -19.48 -13.13
CA PHE A 172 -2.69 -20.33 -11.94
C PHE A 172 -1.92 -19.65 -10.81
N LEU A 173 -1.98 -20.25 -9.61
CA LEU A 173 -1.24 -19.81 -8.43
C LEU A 173 0.13 -20.50 -8.39
N LEU A 174 1.20 -19.74 -8.63
CA LEU A 174 2.56 -20.21 -8.37
C LEU A 174 2.87 -20.03 -6.89
N ARG A 175 3.36 -21.09 -6.27
CA ARG A 175 3.88 -21.10 -4.90
C ARG A 175 5.37 -21.39 -4.92
N GLU A 176 6.14 -20.52 -4.30
CA GLU A 176 7.58 -20.66 -4.16
C GLU A 176 7.94 -20.65 -2.68
N GLU A 177 8.52 -21.73 -2.17
CA GLU A 177 8.93 -21.82 -0.77
C GLU A 177 10.13 -20.89 -0.53
N VAL A 178 10.04 -20.07 0.52
CA VAL A 178 11.11 -19.13 0.91
C VAL A 178 12.17 -19.91 1.71
N THR A 179 12.98 -20.67 1.01
CA THR A 179 14.08 -21.48 1.53
C THR A 179 15.21 -21.56 0.49
N GLU A 180 16.32 -22.19 0.82
CA GLU A 180 17.43 -22.37 -0.11
C GLU A 180 16.99 -23.08 -1.39
N GLY A 181 17.35 -22.50 -2.55
CA GLY A 181 16.98 -23.01 -3.87
C GLY A 181 15.57 -22.63 -4.34
N PHE A 182 14.76 -21.97 -3.54
CA PHE A 182 13.42 -21.48 -3.88
C PHE A 182 12.56 -22.48 -4.67
N PRO A 183 12.33 -23.70 -4.12
CA PRO A 183 11.54 -24.71 -4.81
C PRO A 183 10.10 -24.22 -5.02
N ASN A 184 9.58 -24.47 -6.23
CA ASN A 184 8.24 -24.00 -6.61
C ASN A 184 7.50 -25.05 -7.46
N ASN A 185 6.21 -24.83 -7.68
CA ASN A 185 5.33 -25.72 -8.41
C ASN A 185 5.14 -25.36 -9.90
N LEU A 186 6.01 -24.52 -10.48
CA LEU A 186 5.90 -24.09 -11.88
C LEU A 186 5.88 -25.26 -12.88
N HIS A 187 6.81 -26.20 -12.72
CA HIS A 187 6.93 -27.34 -13.61
C HIS A 187 5.68 -28.22 -13.62
N GLU A 188 5.07 -28.44 -12.47
CA GLU A 188 3.82 -29.21 -12.33
C GLU A 188 2.67 -28.56 -13.12
N HIS A 189 2.51 -27.24 -12.98
CA HIS A 189 1.49 -26.50 -13.71
C HIS A 189 1.75 -26.46 -15.21
N LEU A 190 3.00 -26.24 -15.63
CA LEU A 190 3.36 -26.23 -17.05
C LEU A 190 3.08 -27.59 -17.70
N SER A 191 3.45 -28.70 -17.06
CA SER A 191 3.18 -30.05 -17.59
C SER A 191 1.70 -30.24 -17.89
N ARG A 192 0.80 -29.85 -17.00
CA ARG A 192 -0.65 -29.95 -17.18
C ARG A 192 -1.18 -29.05 -18.31
N ILE A 193 -0.68 -27.82 -18.42
CA ILE A 193 -1.10 -26.89 -19.48
C ILE A 193 -0.61 -27.40 -20.86
N GLN A 194 0.58 -27.98 -20.92
CA GLN A 194 1.19 -28.50 -22.14
C GLN A 194 0.54 -29.78 -22.67
N GLU A 195 -0.32 -30.46 -21.90
CA GLU A 195 -1.15 -31.54 -22.39
C GLU A 195 -2.15 -31.09 -23.49
N SER A 196 -2.58 -29.82 -23.45
CA SER A 196 -3.60 -29.28 -24.36
C SER A 196 -3.15 -28.07 -25.18
N HIS A 197 -2.06 -27.40 -24.79
CA HIS A 197 -1.63 -26.16 -25.42
C HIS A 197 -0.12 -26.13 -25.64
N ARG A 198 0.33 -25.48 -26.73
CA ARG A 198 1.71 -25.00 -26.81
C ARG A 198 1.85 -23.75 -25.94
N THR A 199 2.97 -23.63 -25.24
CA THR A 199 3.21 -22.54 -24.30
C THR A 199 4.38 -21.68 -24.71
N GLY A 200 4.30 -20.39 -24.42
CA GLY A 200 5.30 -19.37 -24.76
C GLY A 200 5.85 -18.66 -23.52
N THR A 201 5.58 -17.37 -23.43
CA THR A 201 6.02 -16.51 -22.34
C THR A 201 5.28 -16.83 -21.04
N ILE A 202 6.01 -16.78 -19.93
CA ILE A 202 5.49 -16.95 -18.56
C ILE A 202 5.71 -15.64 -17.82
N ILE A 203 4.65 -15.12 -17.22
CA ILE A 203 4.70 -13.89 -16.43
C ILE A 203 4.14 -14.20 -15.06
N SER A 204 4.99 -14.09 -14.02
CA SER A 204 4.60 -14.32 -12.63
C SER A 204 4.60 -12.98 -11.89
N ARG A 205 3.44 -12.56 -11.40
CA ARG A 205 3.23 -11.33 -10.65
C ARG A 205 3.11 -11.61 -9.17
N PHE A 206 3.92 -10.96 -8.37
CA PHE A 206 3.90 -11.11 -6.93
C PHE A 206 2.55 -10.72 -6.34
N LEU A 207 2.04 -11.56 -5.46
CA LEU A 207 0.81 -11.31 -4.70
C LEU A 207 1.13 -10.98 -3.25
N LEU A 208 1.73 -11.92 -2.52
CA LEU A 208 2.09 -11.75 -1.11
C LEU A 208 3.00 -12.89 -0.64
N CYS A 209 3.64 -12.67 0.51
CA CYS A 209 4.34 -13.71 1.25
C CYS A 209 3.46 -14.12 2.45
N ALA A 210 3.25 -15.42 2.64
CA ALA A 210 2.46 -15.95 3.76
C ALA A 210 2.88 -17.36 4.14
N GLN A 211 2.46 -17.79 5.34
CA GLN A 211 2.63 -19.16 5.81
C GLN A 211 1.48 -20.07 5.39
N GLU A 212 1.83 -21.26 4.89
CA GLU A 212 0.88 -22.34 4.64
C GLU A 212 1.50 -23.66 5.13
N ASN A 213 0.77 -24.41 5.98
CA ASN A 213 1.24 -25.69 6.56
C ASN A 213 2.62 -25.60 7.26
N GLY A 214 2.90 -24.50 7.95
CA GLY A 214 4.15 -24.30 8.70
C GLY A 214 5.35 -23.87 7.86
N LYS A 215 5.18 -23.68 6.54
CA LYS A 215 6.21 -23.20 5.62
C LYS A 215 5.85 -21.81 5.10
N THR A 216 6.86 -21.00 4.82
CA THR A 216 6.68 -19.66 4.24
C THR A 216 6.78 -19.73 2.71
N TYR A 217 5.82 -19.13 2.03
CA TYR A 217 5.77 -19.09 0.57
C TYR A 217 5.61 -17.65 0.06
N ASP A 218 6.29 -17.35 -1.03
CA ASP A 218 5.92 -16.28 -1.92
C ASP A 218 4.89 -16.79 -2.93
N PHE A 219 3.77 -16.08 -3.00
CA PHE A 219 2.68 -16.41 -3.92
C PHE A 219 2.68 -15.45 -5.11
N TYR A 220 2.47 -16.03 -6.30
CA TYR A 220 2.40 -15.26 -7.55
C TYR A 220 1.17 -15.64 -8.34
N LYS A 221 0.49 -14.65 -8.93
CA LYS A 221 -0.43 -14.88 -10.04
C LYS A 221 0.40 -15.07 -11.30
N THR A 222 0.37 -16.27 -11.86
CA THR A 222 1.17 -16.61 -13.03
C THR A 222 0.29 -16.75 -14.26
N PHE A 223 0.73 -16.12 -15.34
CA PHE A 223 0.14 -16.17 -16.66
C PHE A 223 1.07 -16.93 -17.57
N VAL A 224 0.56 -17.94 -18.26
CA VAL A 224 1.28 -18.68 -19.31
C VAL A 224 0.61 -18.42 -20.64
N GLU A 225 1.36 -17.89 -21.57
CA GLU A 225 0.94 -17.68 -22.94
C GLU A 225 0.64 -19.03 -23.60
N ILE A 226 -0.55 -19.13 -24.21
CA ILE A 226 -0.96 -20.29 -25.02
C ILE A 226 -0.99 -19.91 -26.49
N ILE A 227 -0.38 -20.78 -27.33
CA ILE A 227 -0.11 -20.58 -28.76
C ILE A 227 -0.92 -21.58 -29.58
#